data_b295314e86e09cc78f829558f83d3d3f
#
_entry.id   b295314e86e09cc78f829558f83d3d3f
#
_cell.length_a   1.000
_cell.length_b   1.000
_cell.length_c   1.000
_cell.angle_alpha   90.00
_cell.angle_beta   90.00
_cell.angle_gamma   90.00
#
_symmetry.space_group_name_H-M   'P 1'
#
loop_
_entity.id
_entity.type
_entity.pdbx_description
1 polymer ?
#
loop_
_entity_poly.entity_id
_entity_poly.type
_entity_poly.pdbx_seq_one_letter_code
_entity_poly.pdbx_strand_id
1 'polypeptide(L)'
;MDQTFDNDRIVKINIEEEMKSSYIDYSMSVIVARALPDVRDGFKPVHRRILYGMLGIGNTSDKPHKKCARVVGEVLGKYHPHGDSSVYGALVRMGQEWNMRYTLVDGQGNFGSVDGDSAAAMRYTEARMSKMASDLLADIDKNTVDMVDNFDGSLKEPSVLPSKFPNLLVNGSDGIAVGMATKMPPHNLREVCDAISYVIDHPDAMLDDLMTYIKGPDFPTGGTIYGIGGIRSAYETGRGRLKVRANTHIEEMSSGKERIIVDEIPYQVNKALLIEQIADRVKNKEIEGITDLRDESDRHGMRIVIELHKDAISAVVLENLFKKTNMEITYGIINIALVDNRPSVLSLKELILHYIAHRRSVVYRRTEYDLAQAQRRFHTVDGP
;
A
#
# COMPACT_ATOMS: atom_id res chain seq x y z
N MET A 1 34.52 -3.21 60.57
CA MET A 1 33.16 -3.70 60.22
C MET A 1 33.04 -3.64 58.68
N ASP A 2 33.44 -4.72 58.06
CA ASP A 2 33.31 -4.91 56.60
C ASP A 2 31.91 -5.45 56.33
N GLN A 3 31.07 -4.64 55.71
CA GLN A 3 29.86 -5.15 55.08
C GLN A 3 30.20 -5.49 53.63
N THR A 4 30.57 -6.73 53.41
CA THR A 4 30.68 -7.33 52.09
C THR A 4 29.24 -7.46 51.55
N PHE A 5 28.92 -6.70 50.53
CA PHE A 5 27.72 -6.95 49.66
C PHE A 5 28.02 -8.15 48.78
N ASP A 6 27.67 -9.34 49.29
CA ASP A 6 27.90 -10.61 48.63
C ASP A 6 26.64 -11.07 47.94
N ASN A 7 26.17 -10.32 46.88
CA ASN A 7 25.10 -10.74 46.03
C ASN A 7 25.11 -10.10 44.62
N ASP A 8 26.22 -9.55 44.17
CA ASP A 8 26.35 -9.13 42.78
C ASP A 8 26.71 -10.35 41.94
N ARG A 9 25.69 -10.91 41.29
CA ARG A 9 25.86 -12.00 40.33
C ARG A 9 26.42 -11.41 39.03
N ILE A 10 27.74 -11.30 38.95
CA ILE A 10 28.41 -10.87 37.71
C ILE A 10 28.30 -12.00 36.70
N VAL A 11 27.45 -11.81 35.71
CA VAL A 11 27.34 -12.71 34.56
C VAL A 11 28.28 -12.18 33.48
N LYS A 12 29.23 -12.99 33.04
CA LYS A 12 30.09 -12.67 31.90
C LYS A 12 29.26 -12.79 30.63
N ILE A 13 29.08 -11.66 29.94
CA ILE A 13 28.38 -11.59 28.65
C ILE A 13 29.45 -11.47 27.56
N ASN A 14 29.35 -12.31 26.53
CA ASN A 14 30.16 -12.16 25.33
C ASN A 14 29.54 -11.06 24.48
N ILE A 15 30.24 -9.95 24.34
CA ILE A 15 29.75 -8.79 23.57
C ILE A 15 29.40 -9.16 22.13
N GLU A 16 30.20 -10.01 21.52
CA GLU A 16 29.97 -10.44 20.14
C GLU A 16 28.66 -11.24 19.99
N GLU A 17 28.41 -12.17 20.90
CA GLU A 17 27.17 -12.96 20.93
C GLU A 17 25.95 -12.10 21.24
N GLU A 18 26.10 -11.18 22.19
CA GLU A 18 25.03 -10.25 22.55
C GLU A 18 24.69 -9.30 21.38
N MET A 19 25.69 -8.79 20.68
CA MET A 19 25.48 -7.95 19.49
C MET A 19 24.81 -8.73 18.37
N LYS A 20 25.19 -9.98 18.12
CA LYS A 20 24.55 -10.84 17.12
C LYS A 20 23.09 -11.12 17.48
N SER A 21 22.82 -11.47 18.72
CA SER A 21 21.48 -11.75 19.22
C SER A 21 20.59 -10.51 19.12
N SER A 22 21.08 -9.35 19.57
CA SER A 22 20.35 -8.07 19.49
C SER A 22 20.08 -7.65 18.05
N TYR A 23 21.02 -7.86 17.13
CA TYR A 23 20.83 -7.57 15.71
C TYR A 23 19.79 -8.48 15.07
N ILE A 24 19.79 -9.77 15.39
CA ILE A 24 18.78 -10.72 14.92
C ILE A 24 17.39 -10.34 15.44
N ASP A 25 17.26 -9.99 16.71
CA ASP A 25 16.00 -9.57 17.32
C ASP A 25 15.48 -8.29 16.67
N TYR A 26 16.36 -7.31 16.43
CA TYR A 26 16.00 -6.07 15.71
C TYR A 26 15.55 -6.38 14.29
N SER A 27 16.30 -7.21 13.56
CA SER A 27 15.97 -7.59 12.17
C SER A 27 14.61 -8.29 12.09
N MET A 28 14.33 -9.24 12.97
CA MET A 28 13.05 -9.94 13.04
C MET A 28 11.91 -8.98 13.38
N SER A 29 12.13 -8.04 14.30
CA SER A 29 11.14 -7.03 14.64
C SER A 29 10.80 -6.13 13.44
N VAL A 30 11.80 -5.70 12.67
CA VAL A 30 11.57 -4.88 11.46
C VAL A 30 10.86 -5.68 10.37
N ILE A 31 11.21 -6.95 10.19
CA ILE A 31 10.61 -7.82 9.18
C ILE A 31 9.15 -8.13 9.52
N VAL A 32 8.89 -8.66 10.71
CA VAL A 32 7.58 -9.20 11.12
C VAL A 32 6.65 -8.08 11.59
N ALA A 33 7.16 -7.13 12.35
CA ALA A 33 6.32 -6.14 13.04
C ALA A 33 6.30 -4.76 12.40
N ARG A 34 6.99 -4.53 11.29
CA ARG A 34 7.11 -3.18 10.72
C ARG A 34 7.07 -3.10 9.21
N ALA A 35 7.88 -3.88 8.49
CA ALA A 35 8.19 -3.62 7.08
C ALA A 35 7.36 -4.42 6.08
N LEU A 36 6.96 -5.64 6.43
CA LEU A 36 6.29 -6.54 5.50
C LEU A 36 4.80 -6.70 5.82
N PRO A 37 3.96 -6.77 4.76
CA PRO A 37 2.53 -7.01 4.94
C PRO A 37 2.23 -8.49 5.21
N ASP A 38 1.16 -8.76 5.94
CA ASP A 38 0.59 -10.11 6.04
C ASP A 38 -0.08 -10.46 4.70
N VAL A 39 0.14 -11.67 4.21
CA VAL A 39 -0.41 -12.11 2.92
C VAL A 39 -1.93 -12.14 2.91
N ARG A 40 -2.57 -12.27 4.06
CA ARG A 40 -4.03 -12.42 4.20
C ARG A 40 -4.78 -11.10 4.06
N ASP A 41 -4.34 -10.02 4.73
CA ASP A 41 -5.02 -8.72 4.73
C ASP A 41 -4.22 -7.60 4.06
N GLY A 42 -2.95 -7.86 3.70
CA GLY A 42 -2.10 -6.90 3.02
C GLY A 42 -1.59 -5.77 3.90
N PHE A 43 -1.74 -5.88 5.21
CA PHE A 43 -1.37 -4.82 6.13
C PHE A 43 -0.08 -5.08 6.90
N LYS A 44 0.66 -4.00 7.10
CA LYS A 44 1.62 -3.89 8.18
C LYS A 44 0.88 -3.60 9.49
N PRO A 45 1.47 -3.90 10.64
CA PRO A 45 0.79 -3.66 11.93
C PRO A 45 0.25 -2.24 12.11
N VAL A 46 0.99 -1.20 11.69
CA VAL A 46 0.55 0.19 11.86
C VAL A 46 -0.77 0.47 11.13
N HIS A 47 -0.94 -0.01 9.91
CA HIS A 47 -2.16 0.19 9.13
C HIS A 47 -3.35 -0.56 9.72
N ARG A 48 -3.12 -1.80 10.14
CA ARG A 48 -4.16 -2.62 10.80
C ARG A 48 -4.63 -1.98 12.09
N ARG A 49 -3.70 -1.47 12.89
CA ARG A 49 -3.99 -0.78 14.17
C ARG A 49 -4.73 0.53 13.96
N ILE A 50 -4.42 1.28 12.90
CA ILE A 50 -5.14 2.52 12.57
C ILE A 50 -6.61 2.21 12.28
N LEU A 51 -6.90 1.26 11.39
CA LEU A 51 -8.28 0.90 11.03
C LEU A 51 -9.03 0.32 12.23
N TYR A 52 -8.38 -0.52 13.02
CA TYR A 52 -8.99 -1.08 14.22
C TYR A 52 -9.27 0.00 15.27
N GLY A 53 -8.34 0.92 15.46
CA GLY A 53 -8.53 2.07 16.35
C GLY A 53 -9.67 2.99 15.90
N MET A 54 -9.77 3.24 14.60
CA MET A 54 -10.88 4.02 14.02
C MET A 54 -12.23 3.34 14.28
N LEU A 55 -12.32 2.03 14.09
CA LEU A 55 -13.52 1.27 14.40
C LEU A 55 -13.88 1.40 15.88
N GLY A 56 -12.89 1.30 16.77
CA GLY A 56 -13.09 1.35 18.22
C GLY A 56 -13.66 2.68 18.73
N ILE A 57 -13.36 3.78 18.07
CA ILE A 57 -13.92 5.11 18.42
C ILE A 57 -15.13 5.49 17.56
N GLY A 58 -15.65 4.55 16.77
CA GLY A 58 -16.81 4.81 15.91
C GLY A 58 -16.53 5.77 14.74
N ASN A 59 -15.29 5.85 14.29
CA ASN A 59 -14.87 6.74 13.21
C ASN A 59 -15.09 6.10 11.84
N THR A 60 -16.31 5.70 11.57
CA THR A 60 -16.73 4.98 10.36
C THR A 60 -17.23 5.93 9.28
N SER A 61 -17.42 5.43 8.05
CA SER A 61 -17.79 6.25 6.91
C SER A 61 -19.16 6.94 7.00
N ASP A 62 -20.04 6.43 7.85
CA ASP A 62 -21.39 6.96 8.11
C ASP A 62 -21.43 8.01 9.23
N LYS A 63 -20.30 8.31 9.86
CA LYS A 63 -20.15 9.26 10.96
C LYS A 63 -19.37 10.50 10.51
N PRO A 64 -19.48 11.63 11.24
CA PRO A 64 -18.64 12.79 10.95
C PRO A 64 -17.15 12.46 11.07
N HIS A 65 -16.34 13.19 10.31
CA HIS A 65 -14.89 13.13 10.43
C HIS A 65 -14.44 13.49 11.86
N LYS A 66 -13.33 12.91 12.28
CA LYS A 66 -12.67 13.23 13.56
C LYS A 66 -11.28 13.82 13.27
N LYS A 67 -10.77 14.65 14.17
CA LYS A 67 -9.39 15.15 14.07
C LYS A 67 -8.41 13.98 13.97
N CYS A 68 -7.47 14.07 13.02
CA CYS A 68 -6.43 13.05 12.87
C CYS A 68 -5.64 12.87 14.16
N ALA A 69 -5.40 13.94 14.91
CA ALA A 69 -4.74 13.88 16.21
C ALA A 69 -5.44 12.94 17.20
N ARG A 70 -6.76 12.87 17.16
CA ARG A 70 -7.52 11.94 18.01
C ARG A 70 -7.31 10.49 17.61
N VAL A 71 -7.34 10.20 16.31
CA VAL A 71 -7.08 8.85 15.79
C VAL A 71 -5.67 8.42 16.14
N VAL A 72 -4.70 9.27 15.90
CA VAL A 72 -3.28 9.00 16.21
C VAL A 72 -3.09 8.74 17.70
N GLY A 73 -3.69 9.57 18.56
CA GLY A 73 -3.64 9.39 20.02
C GLY A 73 -4.22 8.06 20.48
N GLU A 74 -5.35 7.65 19.91
CA GLU A 74 -5.99 6.36 20.21
C GLU A 74 -5.07 5.18 19.85
N VAL A 75 -4.48 5.22 18.68
CA VAL A 75 -3.60 4.16 18.17
C VAL A 75 -2.31 4.08 19.00
N LEU A 76 -1.68 5.22 19.29
CA LEU A 76 -0.46 5.28 20.10
C LEU A 76 -0.70 4.79 21.52
N GLY A 77 -1.80 5.20 22.12
CA GLY A 77 -2.11 4.88 23.52
C GLY A 77 -2.45 3.41 23.72
N LYS A 78 -3.08 2.77 22.76
CA LYS A 78 -3.62 1.42 22.93
C LYS A 78 -2.85 0.31 22.20
N TYR A 79 -2.28 0.60 21.01
CA TYR A 79 -1.82 -0.48 20.13
C TYR A 79 -0.41 -0.31 19.58
N HIS A 80 0.06 0.91 19.34
CA HIS A 80 1.29 1.15 18.58
C HIS A 80 2.23 2.09 19.33
N PRO A 81 3.11 1.58 20.22
CA PRO A 81 3.97 2.39 21.09
C PRO A 81 5.20 2.91 20.34
N HIS A 82 5.00 3.72 19.32
CA HIS A 82 6.05 4.32 18.47
C HIS A 82 5.78 5.82 18.32
N GLY A 83 6.55 6.50 17.48
CA GLY A 83 6.39 7.94 17.28
C GLY A 83 5.08 8.31 16.58
N ASP A 84 4.51 9.45 16.96
CA ASP A 84 3.26 9.96 16.37
C ASP A 84 3.36 10.25 14.88
N SER A 85 4.52 10.72 14.42
CA SER A 85 4.76 11.02 13.00
C SER A 85 4.64 9.80 12.10
N SER A 86 5.06 8.63 12.57
CA SER A 86 4.95 7.38 11.79
C SER A 86 3.50 6.93 11.65
N VAL A 87 2.71 7.06 12.71
CA VAL A 87 1.28 6.74 12.69
C VAL A 87 0.50 7.72 11.81
N TYR A 88 0.75 9.02 11.99
CA TYR A 88 0.11 10.04 11.16
C TYR A 88 0.45 9.89 9.68
N GLY A 89 1.73 9.66 9.36
CA GLY A 89 2.16 9.44 7.99
C GLY A 89 1.46 8.25 7.33
N ALA A 90 1.29 7.16 8.04
CA ALA A 90 0.56 5.98 7.57
C ALA A 90 -0.93 6.27 7.37
N LEU A 91 -1.56 6.98 8.31
CA LEU A 91 -2.95 7.41 8.21
C LEU A 91 -3.18 8.29 6.98
N VAL A 92 -2.34 9.30 6.78
CA VAL A 92 -2.40 10.22 5.64
C VAL A 92 -2.26 9.48 4.32
N ARG A 93 -1.27 8.59 4.21
CA ARG A 93 -1.03 7.83 2.98
C ARG A 93 -2.25 7.01 2.57
N MET A 94 -2.96 6.42 3.51
CA MET A 94 -4.17 5.64 3.21
C MET A 94 -5.32 6.48 2.64
N GLY A 95 -5.25 7.79 2.76
CA GLY A 95 -6.21 8.73 2.19
C GLY A 95 -5.74 9.43 0.91
N GLN A 96 -4.56 9.11 0.41
CA GLN A 96 -3.98 9.77 -0.77
C GLN A 96 -4.29 8.99 -2.04
N GLU A 97 -5.07 9.58 -2.93
CA GLU A 97 -5.54 8.93 -4.16
C GLU A 97 -4.42 8.64 -5.17
N TRP A 98 -3.30 9.36 -5.10
CA TRP A 98 -2.14 9.10 -5.95
C TRP A 98 -1.21 7.99 -5.42
N ASN A 99 -1.40 7.56 -4.19
CA ASN A 99 -0.64 6.47 -3.55
C ASN A 99 -1.44 5.18 -3.42
N MET A 100 -2.75 5.29 -3.20
CA MET A 100 -3.63 4.15 -2.99
C MET A 100 -4.57 3.98 -4.18
N ARG A 101 -4.58 2.81 -4.79
CA ARG A 101 -5.56 2.53 -5.87
C ARG A 101 -7.00 2.61 -5.36
N TYR A 102 -7.22 2.14 -4.14
CA TYR A 102 -8.49 2.25 -3.43
C TYR A 102 -8.19 2.81 -2.04
N THR A 103 -8.57 4.05 -1.79
CA THR A 103 -8.29 4.71 -0.51
C THR A 103 -9.08 4.05 0.63
N LEU A 104 -8.42 3.91 1.78
CA LEU A 104 -9.00 3.31 2.97
C LEU A 104 -9.38 4.34 4.02
N VAL A 105 -8.90 5.56 3.85
CA VAL A 105 -9.20 6.71 4.70
C VAL A 105 -9.85 7.79 3.85
N ASP A 106 -10.93 8.35 4.34
CA ASP A 106 -11.60 9.53 3.81
C ASP A 106 -11.10 10.74 4.59
N GLY A 107 -10.17 11.48 3.99
CA GLY A 107 -9.53 12.63 4.61
C GLY A 107 -10.21 13.94 4.26
N GLN A 108 -10.15 14.88 5.21
CA GLN A 108 -10.62 16.25 5.02
C GLN A 108 -9.53 17.22 5.43
N GLY A 109 -9.29 18.22 4.58
CA GLY A 109 -8.19 19.16 4.76
C GLY A 109 -7.01 18.85 3.85
N ASN A 110 -5.85 19.40 4.16
CA ASN A 110 -4.64 19.22 3.35
C ASN A 110 -3.95 17.90 3.68
N PHE A 111 -4.09 16.90 2.80
CA PHE A 111 -3.43 15.60 2.88
C PHE A 111 -2.18 15.50 1.99
N GLY A 112 -1.63 16.63 1.56
CA GLY A 112 -0.49 16.64 0.64
C GLY A 112 -0.92 16.69 -0.81
N SER A 113 0.02 16.50 -1.73
CA SER A 113 -0.23 16.49 -3.16
C SER A 113 0.75 15.58 -3.92
N VAL A 114 0.45 15.33 -5.18
CA VAL A 114 1.34 14.61 -6.10
C VAL A 114 2.64 15.38 -6.40
N ASP A 115 2.71 16.64 -6.02
CA ASP A 115 3.92 17.48 -6.10
C ASP A 115 4.87 17.29 -4.91
N GLY A 116 4.54 16.39 -4.00
CA GLY A 116 5.35 16.11 -2.81
C GLY A 116 5.09 17.07 -1.66
N ASP A 117 4.05 17.90 -1.72
CA ASP A 117 3.66 18.74 -0.60
C ASP A 117 3.27 17.88 0.60
N SER A 118 3.74 18.27 1.76
CA SER A 118 3.43 17.60 3.01
C SER A 118 1.99 17.88 3.44
N ALA A 119 1.37 16.90 4.12
CA ALA A 119 0.09 17.13 4.77
C ALA A 119 0.23 18.20 5.86
N ALA A 120 -0.87 18.89 6.15
CA ALA A 120 -0.95 19.77 7.30
C ALA A 120 -0.77 18.96 8.59
N ALA A 121 -0.43 19.61 9.69
CA ALA A 121 -0.29 18.97 10.99
C ALA A 121 -1.59 18.26 11.41
N MET A 122 -1.47 17.18 12.16
CA MET A 122 -2.60 16.32 12.52
C MET A 122 -3.71 17.02 13.34
N ARG A 123 -3.41 18.16 13.96
CA ARG A 123 -4.41 18.97 14.65
C ARG A 123 -5.35 19.73 13.70
N TYR A 124 -4.96 19.88 12.44
CA TYR A 124 -5.75 20.61 11.43
C TYR A 124 -6.52 19.70 10.49
N THR A 125 -6.03 18.49 10.24
CA THR A 125 -6.67 17.54 9.31
C THR A 125 -7.68 16.67 10.06
N GLU A 126 -8.66 16.17 9.29
CA GLU A 126 -9.69 15.28 9.81
C GLU A 126 -9.77 14.02 8.94
N ALA A 127 -10.24 12.93 9.54
CA ALA A 127 -10.33 11.66 8.85
C ALA A 127 -11.50 10.82 9.37
N ARG A 128 -11.89 9.87 8.55
CA ARG A 128 -12.75 8.73 8.90
C ARG A 128 -12.40 7.57 7.98
N MET A 129 -12.88 6.39 8.32
CA MET A 129 -12.75 5.26 7.41
C MET A 129 -13.47 5.56 6.10
N SER A 130 -12.87 5.16 4.99
CA SER A 130 -13.61 5.12 3.73
C SER A 130 -14.68 4.02 3.78
N LYS A 131 -15.67 4.13 2.90
CA LYS A 131 -16.72 3.11 2.80
C LYS A 131 -16.13 1.72 2.53
N MET A 132 -15.09 1.66 1.72
CA MET A 132 -14.41 0.42 1.36
C MET A 132 -13.64 -0.19 2.52
N ALA A 133 -13.05 0.62 3.39
CA ALA A 133 -12.31 0.13 4.55
C ALA A 133 -13.18 -0.67 5.52
N SER A 134 -14.47 -0.36 5.60
CA SER A 134 -15.40 -1.11 6.46
C SER A 134 -15.51 -2.58 6.05
N ASP A 135 -15.31 -2.91 4.77
CA ASP A 135 -15.31 -4.29 4.29
C ASP A 135 -14.10 -5.10 4.79
N LEU A 136 -13.00 -4.44 5.10
CA LEU A 136 -11.83 -5.10 5.69
C LEU A 136 -12.05 -5.52 7.14
N LEU A 137 -12.95 -4.83 7.84
CA LEU A 137 -13.28 -5.06 9.24
C LEU A 137 -14.61 -5.82 9.42
N ALA A 138 -15.31 -6.13 8.33
CA ALA A 138 -16.61 -6.79 8.38
C ALA A 138 -16.53 -8.12 9.13
N ASP A 139 -17.43 -8.30 10.09
CA ASP A 139 -17.54 -9.51 10.93
C ASP A 139 -16.36 -9.73 11.90
N ILE A 140 -15.56 -8.71 12.18
CA ILE A 140 -14.43 -8.80 13.13
C ILE A 140 -14.89 -9.17 14.55
N ASP A 141 -16.11 -8.86 14.91
CA ASP A 141 -16.74 -9.12 16.21
C ASP A 141 -17.36 -10.54 16.32
N LYS A 142 -17.25 -11.35 15.27
CA LYS A 142 -17.81 -12.71 15.19
C LYS A 142 -16.76 -13.81 15.33
N ASN A 143 -15.69 -13.56 16.06
CA ASN A 143 -14.58 -14.50 16.24
C ASN A 143 -13.99 -15.02 14.91
N THR A 144 -13.97 -14.18 13.90
CA THR A 144 -13.51 -14.53 12.55
C THR A 144 -12.00 -14.56 12.41
N VAL A 145 -11.28 -13.85 13.29
CA VAL A 145 -9.83 -13.76 13.32
C VAL A 145 -9.32 -13.91 14.75
N ASP A 146 -8.07 -14.32 14.89
CA ASP A 146 -7.44 -14.42 16.20
C ASP A 146 -7.14 -13.04 16.76
N MET A 147 -7.51 -12.85 18.02
CA MET A 147 -7.16 -11.66 18.79
C MET A 147 -5.95 -11.96 19.65
N VAL A 148 -5.00 -11.03 19.69
CA VAL A 148 -3.74 -11.15 20.45
C VAL A 148 -3.63 -10.00 21.44
N ASP A 149 -2.78 -10.17 22.45
CA ASP A 149 -2.51 -9.09 23.40
C ASP A 149 -1.82 -7.91 22.70
N ASN A 150 -2.21 -6.69 23.09
CA ASN A 150 -1.46 -5.50 22.72
C ASN A 150 -0.11 -5.45 23.45
N PHE A 151 0.66 -4.38 23.26
CA PHE A 151 2.03 -4.27 23.78
C PHE A 151 2.19 -4.40 25.30
N ASP A 152 1.18 -4.02 26.09
CA ASP A 152 1.21 -4.09 27.56
C ASP A 152 0.26 -5.15 28.17
N GLY A 153 -0.42 -5.92 27.31
CA GLY A 153 -1.35 -6.95 27.72
C GLY A 153 -2.71 -6.44 28.28
N SER A 154 -2.92 -5.13 28.28
CA SER A 154 -4.16 -4.54 28.82
C SER A 154 -5.37 -4.70 27.92
N LEU A 155 -5.15 -4.83 26.60
CA LEU A 155 -6.18 -4.91 25.57
C LEU A 155 -5.84 -5.99 24.56
N LYS A 156 -6.83 -6.35 23.74
CA LYS A 156 -6.67 -7.25 22.61
C LYS A 156 -6.72 -6.46 21.29
N GLU A 157 -5.96 -6.93 20.34
CA GLU A 157 -5.97 -6.40 18.98
C GLU A 157 -6.03 -7.57 17.97
N PRO A 158 -6.56 -7.36 16.75
CA PRO A 158 -6.60 -8.42 15.76
C PRO A 158 -5.19 -8.71 15.22
N SER A 159 -4.88 -9.99 15.08
CA SER A 159 -3.64 -10.43 14.43
C SER A 159 -3.68 -10.21 12.92
N VAL A 160 -4.89 -10.19 12.36
CA VAL A 160 -5.18 -9.98 10.94
C VAL A 160 -6.61 -9.48 10.82
N LEU A 161 -6.94 -8.75 9.76
CA LEU A 161 -8.31 -8.34 9.49
C LEU A 161 -9.06 -9.39 8.67
N PRO A 162 -10.40 -9.48 8.79
CA PRO A 162 -11.20 -10.41 8.00
C PRO A 162 -11.07 -10.22 6.49
N SER A 163 -10.90 -9.00 6.01
CA SER A 163 -10.55 -8.64 4.62
C SER A 163 -11.52 -9.21 3.58
N LYS A 164 -12.70 -8.63 3.52
CA LYS A 164 -13.76 -9.06 2.58
C LYS A 164 -13.37 -8.84 1.11
N PHE A 165 -12.37 -8.01 0.83
CA PHE A 165 -11.78 -7.89 -0.49
C PHE A 165 -10.24 -8.10 -0.43
N PRO A 166 -9.59 -8.45 -1.54
CA PRO A 166 -8.16 -8.81 -1.57
C PRO A 166 -7.24 -7.59 -1.53
N ASN A 167 -7.10 -6.97 -0.37
CA ASN A 167 -6.41 -5.70 -0.19
C ASN A 167 -4.94 -5.73 -0.64
N LEU A 168 -4.20 -6.81 -0.36
CA LEU A 168 -2.79 -6.87 -0.76
C LEU A 168 -2.59 -6.70 -2.27
N LEU A 169 -3.40 -7.40 -3.07
CA LEU A 169 -3.33 -7.30 -4.53
C LEU A 169 -3.86 -5.98 -5.05
N VAL A 170 -4.96 -5.47 -4.51
CA VAL A 170 -5.59 -4.25 -5.08
C VAL A 170 -4.85 -2.98 -4.69
N ASN A 171 -4.29 -2.89 -3.50
CA ASN A 171 -3.55 -1.70 -3.05
C ASN A 171 -2.03 -1.87 -3.06
N GLY A 172 -1.54 -3.10 -3.17
CA GLY A 172 -0.12 -3.37 -3.11
C GLY A 172 0.50 -3.11 -1.74
N SER A 173 1.80 -3.12 -1.69
CA SER A 173 2.58 -2.79 -0.49
C SER A 173 4.02 -2.47 -0.85
N ASP A 174 4.63 -1.59 -0.08
CA ASP A 174 6.01 -1.15 -0.22
C ASP A 174 6.68 -1.19 1.13
N GLY A 175 7.87 -1.77 1.23
CA GLY A 175 8.57 -1.80 2.49
C GLY A 175 10.01 -2.24 2.37
N ILE A 176 10.88 -1.64 3.20
CA ILE A 176 12.29 -1.98 3.29
C ILE A 176 12.53 -2.59 4.67
N ALA A 177 12.90 -3.86 4.69
CA ALA A 177 13.30 -4.58 5.88
C ALA A 177 14.82 -4.77 5.91
N VAL A 178 15.32 -5.47 6.91
CA VAL A 178 16.74 -5.82 6.98
C VAL A 178 17.00 -7.03 6.06
N GLY A 179 17.83 -6.80 5.04
CA GLY A 179 18.23 -7.83 4.09
C GLY A 179 17.20 -8.18 3.02
N MET A 180 16.04 -7.53 3.01
CA MET A 180 15.00 -7.74 2.00
C MET A 180 14.08 -6.53 1.85
N ALA A 181 13.36 -6.48 0.73
CA ALA A 181 12.37 -5.45 0.48
C ALA A 181 11.18 -6.06 -0.22
N THR A 182 10.01 -5.47 -0.03
CA THR A 182 8.81 -5.80 -0.81
C THR A 182 8.41 -4.59 -1.63
N LYS A 183 7.96 -4.85 -2.84
CA LYS A 183 7.39 -3.83 -3.74
C LYS A 183 6.33 -4.50 -4.60
N MET A 184 5.11 -4.45 -4.11
CA MET A 184 3.95 -5.07 -4.73
C MET A 184 3.08 -3.98 -5.35
N PRO A 185 2.84 -4.02 -6.66
CA PRO A 185 2.02 -3.01 -7.33
C PRO A 185 0.54 -3.20 -7.02
N PRO A 186 -0.26 -2.13 -7.13
CA PRO A 186 -1.71 -2.23 -7.03
C PRO A 186 -2.32 -2.86 -8.28
N HIS A 187 -3.56 -3.36 -8.15
CA HIS A 187 -4.31 -4.03 -9.22
C HIS A 187 -5.78 -3.58 -9.24
N ASN A 188 -6.43 -3.83 -10.34
CA ASN A 188 -7.85 -3.56 -10.51
C ASN A 188 -8.69 -4.57 -9.71
N LEU A 189 -9.61 -4.07 -8.89
CA LEU A 189 -10.43 -4.91 -7.99
C LEU A 189 -11.27 -5.93 -8.77
N ARG A 190 -11.91 -5.53 -9.86
CA ARG A 190 -12.75 -6.42 -10.66
C ARG A 190 -11.93 -7.54 -11.28
N GLU A 191 -10.77 -7.22 -11.86
CA GLU A 191 -9.87 -8.21 -12.45
C GLU A 191 -9.41 -9.22 -11.40
N VAL A 192 -9.03 -8.75 -10.22
CA VAL A 192 -8.57 -9.63 -9.13
C VAL A 192 -9.70 -10.51 -8.62
N CYS A 193 -10.89 -9.95 -8.41
CA CYS A 193 -12.06 -10.72 -7.96
C CYS A 193 -12.48 -11.77 -8.99
N ASP A 194 -12.44 -11.45 -10.28
CA ASP A 194 -12.75 -12.41 -11.34
C ASP A 194 -11.75 -13.57 -11.36
N ALA A 195 -10.46 -13.27 -11.18
CA ALA A 195 -9.43 -14.30 -11.09
C ALA A 195 -9.60 -15.19 -9.84
N ILE A 196 -9.94 -14.60 -8.70
CA ILE A 196 -10.21 -15.34 -7.47
C ILE A 196 -11.41 -16.28 -7.66
N SER A 197 -12.50 -15.79 -8.26
CA SER A 197 -13.68 -16.60 -8.54
C SER A 197 -13.35 -17.77 -9.45
N TYR A 198 -12.53 -17.53 -10.47
CA TYR A 198 -12.07 -18.59 -11.37
C TYR A 198 -11.26 -19.64 -10.62
N VAL A 199 -10.31 -19.24 -9.75
CA VAL A 199 -9.46 -20.17 -8.99
C VAL A 199 -10.26 -21.00 -8.00
N ILE A 200 -11.31 -20.44 -7.39
CA ILE A 200 -12.21 -21.19 -6.50
C ILE A 200 -12.83 -22.39 -7.24
N ASP A 201 -13.26 -22.19 -8.48
CA ASP A 201 -13.85 -23.24 -9.30
C ASP A 201 -12.79 -24.12 -10.01
N HIS A 202 -11.58 -23.60 -10.19
CA HIS A 202 -10.46 -24.24 -10.89
C HIS A 202 -9.17 -24.13 -10.06
N PRO A 203 -9.03 -24.92 -8.99
CA PRO A 203 -7.84 -24.84 -8.12
C PRO A 203 -6.50 -25.14 -8.79
N ASP A 204 -6.54 -25.83 -9.92
CA ASP A 204 -5.40 -26.19 -10.76
C ASP A 204 -5.10 -25.13 -11.85
N ALA A 205 -5.76 -23.98 -11.82
CA ALA A 205 -5.55 -22.91 -12.80
C ALA A 205 -4.07 -22.57 -12.96
N MET A 206 -3.65 -22.36 -14.19
CA MET A 206 -2.29 -21.99 -14.54
C MET A 206 -2.16 -20.48 -14.75
N LEU A 207 -0.93 -19.97 -14.83
CA LEU A 207 -0.68 -18.54 -14.97
C LEU A 207 -1.42 -17.92 -16.17
N ASP A 208 -1.44 -18.60 -17.31
CA ASP A 208 -2.15 -18.10 -18.50
C ASP A 208 -3.67 -17.92 -18.26
N ASP A 209 -4.26 -18.81 -17.46
CA ASP A 209 -5.66 -18.66 -17.07
C ASP A 209 -5.88 -17.42 -16.21
N LEU A 210 -4.96 -17.19 -15.23
CA LEU A 210 -5.03 -16.03 -14.33
C LEU A 210 -4.83 -14.72 -15.09
N MET A 211 -3.91 -14.70 -16.04
CA MET A 211 -3.62 -13.51 -16.85
C MET A 211 -4.71 -13.19 -17.88
N THR A 212 -5.65 -14.09 -18.10
CA THR A 212 -6.89 -13.80 -18.82
C THR A 212 -7.73 -12.77 -18.08
N TYR A 213 -7.70 -12.82 -16.76
CA TYR A 213 -8.45 -11.89 -15.89
C TYR A 213 -7.60 -10.73 -15.40
N ILE A 214 -6.38 -10.99 -14.92
CA ILE A 214 -5.46 -9.96 -14.43
C ILE A 214 -4.42 -9.68 -15.51
N LYS A 215 -4.61 -8.56 -16.21
CA LYS A 215 -3.74 -8.17 -17.34
C LYS A 215 -2.38 -7.65 -16.89
N GLY A 216 -2.34 -7.01 -15.74
CA GLY A 216 -1.16 -6.38 -15.17
C GLY A 216 -1.52 -5.48 -14.01
N PRO A 217 -0.54 -4.81 -13.41
CA PRO A 217 -0.79 -3.79 -12.39
C PRO A 217 -1.70 -2.67 -12.91
N ASP A 218 -2.42 -2.04 -11.98
CA ASP A 218 -3.32 -0.91 -12.25
C ASP A 218 -2.98 0.22 -11.29
N PHE A 219 -2.14 1.15 -11.75
CA PHE A 219 -1.65 2.24 -10.92
C PHE A 219 -2.69 3.34 -10.75
N PRO A 220 -2.83 3.93 -9.55
CA PRO A 220 -3.78 5.02 -9.31
C PRO A 220 -3.50 6.28 -10.13
N THR A 221 -2.25 6.45 -10.54
CA THR A 221 -1.79 7.59 -11.35
C THR A 221 -1.81 7.32 -12.85
N GLY A 222 -2.20 6.12 -13.26
CA GLY A 222 -2.24 5.74 -14.68
C GLY A 222 -0.86 5.44 -15.26
N GLY A 223 -0.64 5.91 -16.46
CA GLY A 223 0.56 5.56 -17.24
C GLY A 223 0.33 4.32 -18.09
N THR A 224 1.36 3.91 -18.79
CA THR A 224 1.35 2.72 -19.66
C THR A 224 2.52 1.82 -19.32
N ILE A 225 2.24 0.54 -19.13
CA ILE A 225 3.28 -0.48 -18.92
C ILE A 225 3.72 -0.99 -20.28
N TYR A 226 5.02 -0.99 -20.52
CA TYR A 226 5.63 -1.50 -21.73
C TYR A 226 6.29 -2.85 -21.48
N GLY A 227 5.92 -3.84 -22.29
CA GLY A 227 6.45 -5.20 -22.23
C GLY A 227 5.70 -6.11 -21.26
N ILE A 228 5.19 -7.22 -21.82
CA ILE A 228 4.45 -8.22 -21.03
C ILE A 228 5.38 -9.17 -20.29
N GLY A 229 6.64 -9.28 -20.71
CA GLY A 229 7.60 -10.22 -20.12
C GLY A 229 7.91 -9.95 -18.66
N GLY A 230 8.01 -8.68 -18.26
CA GLY A 230 8.22 -8.29 -16.88
C GLY A 230 7.02 -8.61 -16.00
N ILE A 231 5.80 -8.39 -16.49
CA ILE A 231 4.56 -8.74 -15.81
C ILE A 231 4.51 -10.25 -15.59
N ARG A 232 4.75 -11.02 -16.67
CA ARG A 232 4.72 -12.48 -16.60
C ARG A 232 5.74 -13.04 -15.62
N SER A 233 6.97 -12.52 -15.64
CA SER A 233 8.02 -12.92 -14.69
C SER A 233 7.61 -12.64 -13.25
N ALA A 234 7.06 -11.47 -12.97
CA ALA A 234 6.60 -11.10 -11.63
C ALA A 234 5.48 -12.03 -11.14
N TYR A 235 4.53 -12.38 -12.00
CA TYR A 235 3.42 -13.24 -11.64
C TYR A 235 3.81 -14.71 -11.51
N GLU A 236 4.80 -15.16 -12.26
CA GLU A 236 5.30 -16.53 -12.19
C GLU A 236 6.25 -16.75 -11.01
N THR A 237 7.19 -15.84 -10.82
CA THR A 237 8.31 -16.02 -9.86
C THR A 237 8.21 -15.14 -8.62
N GLY A 238 7.36 -14.13 -8.62
CA GLY A 238 7.31 -13.10 -7.58
C GLY A 238 8.30 -11.96 -7.80
N ARG A 239 9.08 -11.98 -8.87
CA ARG A 239 10.05 -10.93 -9.20
C ARG A 239 9.96 -10.57 -10.67
N GLY A 240 10.01 -9.28 -10.96
CA GLY A 240 9.99 -8.78 -12.33
C GLY A 240 10.27 -7.30 -12.39
N ARG A 241 10.56 -6.81 -13.60
CA ARG A 241 10.78 -5.38 -13.85
C ARG A 241 9.85 -4.91 -14.94
N LEU A 242 9.17 -3.79 -14.66
CA LEU A 242 8.27 -3.14 -15.61
C LEU A 242 8.87 -1.82 -16.05
N LYS A 243 8.70 -1.48 -17.34
CA LYS A 243 8.86 -0.10 -17.79
C LYS A 243 7.51 0.57 -17.78
N VAL A 244 7.40 1.68 -17.07
CA VAL A 244 6.18 2.46 -16.97
C VAL A 244 6.44 3.84 -17.56
N ARG A 245 5.65 4.23 -18.53
CA ARG A 245 5.74 5.52 -19.24
C ARG A 245 4.57 6.41 -18.89
N ALA A 246 4.85 7.72 -18.86
CA ALA A 246 3.82 8.74 -18.82
C ALA A 246 2.90 8.62 -20.05
N ASN A 247 1.62 8.92 -19.87
CA ASN A 247 0.69 9.05 -20.99
C ASN A 247 0.70 10.49 -21.50
N THR A 248 0.88 10.62 -22.80
CA THR A 248 1.02 11.92 -23.47
C THR A 248 0.17 11.98 -24.73
N HIS A 249 -0.13 13.20 -25.15
CA HIS A 249 -0.69 13.43 -26.49
C HIS A 249 -0.11 14.70 -27.08
N ILE A 250 -0.21 14.86 -28.38
CA ILE A 250 0.32 16.02 -29.12
C ILE A 250 -0.84 16.94 -29.47
N GLU A 251 -0.66 18.23 -29.18
CA GLU A 251 -1.58 19.28 -29.61
C GLU A 251 -0.89 20.21 -30.60
N GLU A 252 -1.59 20.61 -31.66
CA GLU A 252 -1.12 21.65 -32.55
C GLU A 252 -1.54 23.04 -32.02
N MET A 253 -0.62 23.99 -32.06
CA MET A 253 -0.89 25.38 -31.72
C MET A 253 -1.30 26.18 -32.96
N SER A 254 -1.98 27.31 -32.78
CA SER A 254 -2.38 28.20 -33.87
C SER A 254 -1.22 28.69 -34.75
N SER A 255 -0.01 28.72 -34.19
CA SER A 255 1.24 29.08 -34.88
C SER A 255 1.80 27.98 -35.79
N GLY A 256 1.18 26.77 -35.81
CA GLY A 256 1.69 25.59 -36.49
C GLY A 256 2.75 24.83 -35.70
N LYS A 257 3.13 25.31 -34.51
CA LYS A 257 3.99 24.58 -33.59
C LYS A 257 3.22 23.48 -32.89
N GLU A 258 3.94 22.45 -32.45
CA GLU A 258 3.36 21.37 -31.65
C GLU A 258 3.71 21.54 -30.17
N ARG A 259 2.91 20.94 -29.32
CA ARG A 259 3.22 20.80 -27.91
C ARG A 259 2.87 19.41 -27.41
N ILE A 260 3.71 18.90 -26.52
CA ILE A 260 3.47 17.62 -25.84
C ILE A 260 2.71 17.92 -24.55
N ILE A 261 1.59 17.23 -24.37
CA ILE A 261 0.80 17.31 -23.15
C ILE A 261 1.00 16.00 -22.39
N VAL A 262 1.41 16.10 -21.12
CA VAL A 262 1.53 14.97 -20.23
C VAL A 262 0.25 14.88 -19.40
N ASP A 263 -0.53 13.83 -19.63
CA ASP A 263 -1.81 13.60 -18.97
C ASP A 263 -1.68 12.77 -17.69
N GLU A 264 -0.74 11.85 -17.68
CA GLU A 264 -0.47 10.96 -16.56
C GLU A 264 1.03 10.73 -16.43
N ILE A 265 1.52 10.61 -15.20
CA ILE A 265 2.93 10.35 -14.92
C ILE A 265 3.08 8.97 -14.25
N PRO A 266 4.27 8.34 -14.31
CA PRO A 266 4.46 7.04 -13.69
C PRO A 266 4.19 7.05 -12.19
N TYR A 267 3.76 5.92 -11.66
CA TYR A 267 3.47 5.73 -10.24
C TYR A 267 4.67 6.07 -9.37
N GLN A 268 4.43 6.80 -8.27
CA GLN A 268 5.43 7.25 -7.31
C GLN A 268 6.41 8.32 -7.84
N VAL A 269 6.16 8.86 -9.01
CA VAL A 269 6.92 10.02 -9.51
C VAL A 269 6.32 11.30 -8.98
N ASN A 270 7.16 12.15 -8.42
CA ASN A 270 6.79 13.48 -7.95
C ASN A 270 6.71 14.42 -9.16
N LYS A 271 5.54 15.02 -9.39
CA LYS A 271 5.29 15.87 -10.56
C LYS A 271 6.20 17.11 -10.57
N ALA A 272 6.34 17.80 -9.46
CA ALA A 272 7.19 19.00 -9.37
C ALA A 272 8.65 18.68 -9.67
N LEU A 273 9.17 17.59 -9.11
CA LEU A 273 10.54 17.14 -9.37
C LEU A 273 10.74 16.69 -10.81
N LEU A 274 9.72 16.08 -11.43
CA LEU A 274 9.79 15.69 -12.85
C LEU A 274 9.90 16.95 -13.73
N ILE A 275 9.08 17.97 -13.48
CA ILE A 275 9.13 19.23 -14.22
C ILE A 275 10.50 19.89 -14.07
N GLU A 276 11.02 19.92 -12.86
CA GLU A 276 12.36 20.44 -12.56
C GLU A 276 13.45 19.64 -13.30
N GLN A 277 13.35 18.32 -13.32
CA GLN A 277 14.27 17.45 -14.06
C GLN A 277 14.25 17.74 -15.55
N ILE A 278 13.07 17.90 -16.13
CA ILE A 278 12.94 18.24 -17.56
C ILE A 278 13.58 19.60 -17.84
N ALA A 279 13.31 20.60 -17.00
CA ALA A 279 13.89 21.92 -17.13
C ALA A 279 15.44 21.88 -17.09
N ASP A 280 16.00 21.10 -16.18
CA ASP A 280 17.46 20.93 -16.08
C ASP A 280 18.05 20.26 -17.32
N ARG A 281 17.38 19.25 -17.89
CA ARG A 281 17.83 18.59 -19.11
C ARG A 281 17.81 19.56 -20.31
N VAL A 282 16.82 20.43 -20.39
CA VAL A 282 16.72 21.47 -21.41
C VAL A 282 17.84 22.50 -21.24
N LYS A 283 18.04 22.98 -20.02
CA LYS A 283 19.09 23.95 -19.68
C LYS A 283 20.48 23.43 -20.01
N ASN A 284 20.76 22.16 -19.73
CA ASN A 284 22.05 21.53 -19.97
C ASN A 284 22.20 21.04 -21.41
N LYS A 285 21.23 21.33 -22.30
CA LYS A 285 21.21 20.91 -23.71
C LYS A 285 21.26 19.40 -23.91
N GLU A 286 20.81 18.64 -22.94
CA GLU A 286 20.68 17.19 -23.04
C GLU A 286 19.42 16.78 -23.81
N ILE A 287 18.38 17.62 -23.77
CA ILE A 287 17.18 17.50 -24.60
C ILE A 287 17.02 18.80 -25.38
N GLU A 288 16.92 18.67 -26.69
CA GLU A 288 16.77 19.79 -27.64
C GLU A 288 15.33 19.85 -28.18
N GLY A 289 14.92 21.01 -28.64
CA GLY A 289 13.65 21.20 -29.31
C GLY A 289 12.50 21.67 -28.40
N ILE A 290 12.75 21.88 -27.12
CA ILE A 290 11.77 22.38 -26.16
C ILE A 290 11.97 23.88 -25.97
N THR A 291 10.90 24.67 -26.14
CA THR A 291 10.94 26.14 -26.01
C THR A 291 10.29 26.64 -24.73
N ASP A 292 9.32 25.90 -24.19
CA ASP A 292 8.63 26.27 -22.94
C ASP A 292 8.13 25.03 -22.21
N LEU A 293 8.07 25.14 -20.90
CA LEU A 293 7.65 24.07 -19.99
C LEU A 293 6.85 24.70 -18.86
N ARG A 294 5.61 24.29 -18.67
CA ARG A 294 4.76 24.77 -17.58
C ARG A 294 3.81 23.71 -17.09
N ASP A 295 3.35 23.90 -15.87
CA ASP A 295 2.32 23.05 -15.24
C ASP A 295 0.98 23.77 -15.31
N GLU A 296 0.04 23.23 -16.09
CA GLU A 296 -1.33 23.70 -16.19
C GLU A 296 -2.32 22.77 -15.49
N SER A 297 -1.82 21.92 -14.59
CA SER A 297 -2.67 21.00 -13.83
C SER A 297 -3.62 21.76 -12.90
N ASP A 298 -4.85 21.27 -12.81
CA ASP A 298 -5.87 21.83 -11.94
C ASP A 298 -6.71 20.71 -11.29
N ARG A 299 -7.83 21.09 -10.67
CA ARG A 299 -8.77 20.14 -10.05
C ARG A 299 -9.40 19.15 -11.04
N HIS A 300 -9.36 19.44 -12.34
CA HIS A 300 -9.93 18.60 -13.38
C HIS A 300 -8.95 17.55 -13.92
N GLY A 301 -7.67 17.69 -13.61
CA GLY A 301 -6.68 16.71 -14.00
C GLY A 301 -5.27 17.27 -14.16
N MET A 302 -4.36 16.35 -14.41
CA MET A 302 -2.95 16.65 -14.65
C MET A 302 -2.79 17.16 -16.09
N ARG A 303 -2.01 18.23 -16.23
CA ARG A 303 -1.66 18.79 -17.54
C ARG A 303 -0.29 19.46 -17.45
N ILE A 304 0.75 18.77 -17.88
CA ILE A 304 2.08 19.36 -18.05
C ILE A 304 2.22 19.71 -19.53
N VAL A 305 2.55 20.95 -19.84
CA VAL A 305 2.67 21.45 -21.21
C VAL A 305 4.13 21.63 -21.57
N ILE A 306 4.55 20.97 -22.63
CA ILE A 306 5.91 21.04 -23.17
C ILE A 306 5.80 21.56 -24.60
N GLU A 307 6.06 22.86 -24.80
CA GLU A 307 6.03 23.47 -26.13
C GLU A 307 7.31 23.19 -26.90
N LEU A 308 7.16 22.84 -28.17
CA LEU A 308 8.27 22.46 -29.03
C LEU A 308 8.65 23.58 -29.97
N HIS A 309 9.93 23.59 -30.33
CA HIS A 309 10.43 24.46 -31.41
C HIS A 309 9.76 24.08 -32.73
N LYS A 310 9.54 25.06 -33.62
CA LYS A 310 8.87 24.87 -34.90
C LYS A 310 9.49 23.73 -35.76
N ASP A 311 10.81 23.59 -35.71
CA ASP A 311 11.54 22.59 -36.48
C ASP A 311 11.76 21.27 -35.74
N ALA A 312 11.25 21.14 -34.49
CA ALA A 312 11.40 19.94 -33.70
C ALA A 312 10.45 18.83 -34.17
N ILE A 313 10.96 17.62 -34.14
CA ILE A 313 10.16 16.42 -34.42
C ILE A 313 9.65 15.89 -33.07
N SER A 314 8.33 15.96 -32.85
CA SER A 314 7.72 15.62 -31.56
C SER A 314 8.05 14.20 -31.10
N ALA A 315 8.07 13.23 -32.01
CA ALA A 315 8.43 11.83 -31.68
C ALA A 315 9.86 11.69 -31.16
N VAL A 316 10.81 12.46 -31.70
CA VAL A 316 12.22 12.44 -31.25
C VAL A 316 12.36 13.08 -29.87
N VAL A 317 11.71 14.22 -29.66
CA VAL A 317 11.70 14.91 -28.36
C VAL A 317 11.09 14.02 -27.29
N LEU A 318 9.97 13.37 -27.59
CA LEU A 318 9.28 12.47 -26.66
C LEU A 318 10.15 11.27 -26.28
N GLU A 319 10.82 10.66 -27.25
CA GLU A 319 11.74 9.55 -26.99
C GLU A 319 12.91 9.97 -26.09
N ASN A 320 13.45 11.16 -26.29
CA ASN A 320 14.50 11.72 -25.43
C ASN A 320 13.99 12.00 -24.01
N LEU A 321 12.75 12.45 -23.87
CA LEU A 321 12.11 12.63 -22.56
C LEU A 321 12.01 11.29 -21.82
N PHE A 322 11.60 10.23 -22.49
CA PHE A 322 11.53 8.90 -21.88
C PHE A 322 12.90 8.36 -21.50
N LYS A 323 13.93 8.58 -22.30
CA LYS A 323 15.30 8.09 -22.02
C LYS A 323 16.01 8.85 -20.91
N LYS A 324 15.75 10.14 -20.78
CA LYS A 324 16.57 11.04 -19.96
C LYS A 324 15.88 11.59 -18.73
N THR A 325 14.60 11.30 -18.55
CA THR A 325 13.81 11.77 -17.41
C THR A 325 12.90 10.67 -16.85
N ASN A 326 12.28 10.94 -15.72
CA ASN A 326 11.29 10.06 -15.08
C ASN A 326 9.92 10.06 -15.78
N MET A 327 9.84 10.54 -17.01
CA MET A 327 8.72 10.26 -17.92
C MET A 327 8.61 8.74 -18.21
N GLU A 328 9.69 8.03 -18.08
CA GLU A 328 9.75 6.56 -18.04
C GLU A 328 10.53 6.15 -16.79
N ILE A 329 9.97 5.20 -16.03
CA ILE A 329 10.67 4.59 -14.90
C ILE A 329 10.73 3.07 -15.06
N THR A 330 11.67 2.46 -14.38
CA THR A 330 11.67 1.02 -14.14
C THR A 330 11.05 0.75 -12.79
N TYR A 331 9.93 0.02 -12.76
CA TYR A 331 9.27 -0.41 -11.55
C TYR A 331 9.67 -1.85 -11.26
N GLY A 332 10.45 -2.06 -10.21
CA GLY A 332 10.88 -3.40 -9.80
C GLY A 332 9.85 -4.04 -8.89
N ILE A 333 9.33 -5.20 -9.29
CA ILE A 333 8.36 -5.95 -8.48
C ILE A 333 9.10 -6.99 -7.66
N ILE A 334 8.81 -7.03 -6.36
CA ILE A 334 9.24 -8.06 -5.42
C ILE A 334 8.04 -8.40 -4.55
N ASN A 335 7.40 -9.54 -4.81
CA ASN A 335 6.21 -9.97 -4.09
C ASN A 335 6.61 -10.75 -2.84
N ILE A 336 7.07 -10.04 -1.82
CA ILE A 336 7.38 -10.61 -0.52
C ILE A 336 6.29 -10.21 0.47
N ALA A 337 5.69 -11.19 1.13
CA ALA A 337 4.72 -11.01 2.20
C ALA A 337 4.95 -12.03 3.30
N LEU A 338 4.35 -11.79 4.46
CA LEU A 338 4.41 -12.73 5.57
C LEU A 338 3.38 -13.84 5.40
N VAL A 339 3.86 -15.08 5.39
CA VAL A 339 3.05 -16.30 5.46
C VAL A 339 3.39 -16.98 6.79
N ASP A 340 2.43 -17.09 7.70
CA ASP A 340 2.65 -17.60 9.05
C ASP A 340 3.83 -16.90 9.75
N ASN A 341 3.87 -15.56 9.67
CA ASN A 341 4.91 -14.70 10.23
C ASN A 341 6.31 -14.92 9.64
N ARG A 342 6.41 -15.52 8.45
CA ARG A 342 7.69 -15.74 7.76
C ARG A 342 7.67 -15.07 6.39
N PRO A 343 8.73 -14.33 6.02
CA PRO A 343 8.83 -13.74 4.69
C PRO A 343 8.87 -14.82 3.61
N SER A 344 8.06 -14.64 2.58
CA SER A 344 8.02 -15.55 1.44
C SER A 344 7.89 -14.77 0.14
N VAL A 345 8.62 -15.16 -0.90
CA VAL A 345 8.46 -14.66 -2.25
C VAL A 345 7.31 -15.45 -2.89
N LEU A 346 6.29 -14.76 -3.39
CA LEU A 346 5.04 -15.38 -3.79
C LEU A 346 4.71 -15.09 -5.26
N SER A 347 4.28 -16.12 -5.98
CA SER A 347 3.66 -15.97 -7.29
C SER A 347 2.26 -15.39 -7.17
N LEU A 348 1.69 -14.93 -8.29
CA LEU A 348 0.31 -14.44 -8.32
C LEU A 348 -0.66 -15.52 -7.83
N LYS A 349 -0.48 -16.75 -8.28
CA LYS A 349 -1.36 -17.87 -7.86
C LYS A 349 -1.26 -18.11 -6.36
N GLU A 350 -0.06 -18.10 -5.80
CA GLU A 350 0.13 -18.28 -4.35
C GLU A 350 -0.53 -17.15 -3.55
N LEU A 351 -0.41 -15.90 -4.00
CA LEU A 351 -1.10 -14.77 -3.38
C LEU A 351 -2.61 -14.96 -3.36
N ILE A 352 -3.19 -15.41 -4.47
CA ILE A 352 -4.62 -15.70 -4.58
C ILE A 352 -5.02 -16.85 -3.66
N LEU A 353 -4.25 -17.94 -3.64
CA LEU A 353 -4.57 -19.12 -2.82
C LEU A 353 -4.53 -18.80 -1.33
N HIS A 354 -3.55 -18.02 -0.87
CA HIS A 354 -3.49 -17.60 0.54
C HIS A 354 -4.67 -16.71 0.93
N TYR A 355 -5.10 -15.82 0.05
CA TYR A 355 -6.28 -15.00 0.30
C TYR A 355 -7.54 -15.84 0.37
N ILE A 356 -7.72 -16.79 -0.54
CA ILE A 356 -8.88 -17.72 -0.53
C ILE A 356 -8.92 -18.52 0.76
N ALA A 357 -7.76 -19.06 1.18
CA ALA A 357 -7.68 -19.84 2.43
C ALA A 357 -8.09 -19.00 3.65
N HIS A 358 -7.64 -17.74 3.70
CA HIS A 358 -8.03 -16.82 4.75
C HIS A 358 -9.55 -16.54 4.75
N ARG A 359 -10.13 -16.26 3.59
CA ARG A 359 -11.56 -16.01 3.47
C ARG A 359 -12.40 -17.22 3.83
N ARG A 360 -11.96 -18.41 3.46
CA ARG A 360 -12.64 -19.65 3.88
C ARG A 360 -12.67 -19.80 5.40
N SER A 361 -11.55 -19.52 6.05
CA SER A 361 -11.46 -19.51 7.52
C SER A 361 -12.41 -18.49 8.14
N VAL A 362 -12.43 -17.28 7.60
CA VAL A 362 -13.33 -16.21 8.09
C VAL A 362 -14.82 -16.58 7.93
N VAL A 363 -15.20 -17.08 6.76
CA VAL A 363 -16.59 -17.49 6.49
C VAL A 363 -17.00 -18.65 7.38
N TYR A 364 -16.12 -19.65 7.55
CA TYR A 364 -16.37 -20.78 8.44
C TYR A 364 -16.59 -20.32 9.89
N ARG A 365 -15.68 -19.49 10.41
CA ARG A 365 -15.72 -18.99 11.78
C ARG A 365 -16.92 -18.09 12.01
N ARG A 366 -17.29 -17.25 11.04
CA ARG A 366 -18.50 -16.44 11.10
C ARG A 366 -19.76 -17.30 11.19
N THR A 367 -19.85 -18.31 10.34
CA THR A 367 -21.01 -19.23 10.32
C THR A 367 -21.10 -19.99 11.63
N GLU A 368 -19.99 -20.45 12.17
CA GLU A 368 -19.93 -21.12 13.47
C GLU A 368 -20.43 -20.19 14.60
N TYR A 369 -19.98 -18.94 14.58
CA TYR A 369 -20.44 -17.93 15.53
C TYR A 369 -21.95 -17.68 15.41
N ASP A 370 -22.44 -17.46 14.20
CA ASP A 370 -23.86 -17.21 13.94
C ASP A 370 -24.72 -18.40 14.37
N LEU A 371 -24.26 -19.64 14.09
CA LEU A 371 -24.92 -20.84 14.52
C LEU A 371 -25.03 -20.92 16.06
N ALA A 372 -23.93 -20.68 16.75
CA ALA A 372 -23.90 -20.70 18.22
C ALA A 372 -24.84 -19.65 18.82
N GLN A 373 -24.91 -18.46 18.23
CA GLN A 373 -25.86 -17.41 18.65
C GLN A 373 -27.32 -17.82 18.42
N ALA A 374 -27.62 -18.43 17.27
CA ALA A 374 -28.96 -18.91 16.95
C ALA A 374 -29.40 -20.04 17.91
N GLN A 375 -28.50 -20.95 18.24
CA GLN A 375 -28.76 -22.01 19.21
C GLN A 375 -29.05 -21.48 20.61
N ARG A 376 -28.30 -20.49 21.07
CA ARG A 376 -28.55 -19.82 22.38
C ARG A 376 -29.90 -19.14 22.38
N ARG A 377 -30.25 -18.45 21.29
CA ARG A 377 -31.54 -17.78 21.14
C ARG A 377 -32.68 -18.76 21.14
N PHE A 378 -32.52 -19.87 20.43
CA PHE A 378 -33.51 -20.96 20.42
C PHE A 378 -33.73 -21.50 21.83
N HIS A 379 -32.68 -21.79 22.57
CA HIS A 379 -32.79 -22.25 23.98
C HIS A 379 -33.48 -21.25 24.90
N THR A 380 -33.28 -19.96 24.67
CA THR A 380 -33.92 -18.91 25.47
C THR A 380 -35.41 -18.78 25.19
N VAL A 381 -35.83 -19.03 23.95
CA VAL A 381 -37.25 -18.94 23.51
C VAL A 381 -38.01 -20.19 23.88
N ASP A 382 -37.39 -21.37 23.82
CA ASP A 382 -38.01 -22.68 24.13
C ASP A 382 -37.79 -23.13 25.60
N GLY A 383 -37.19 -22.32 26.44
CA GLY A 383 -37.05 -22.60 27.86
C GLY A 383 -38.41 -22.60 28.57
N PRO A 384 -38.61 -23.46 29.61
CA PRO A 384 -39.87 -23.55 30.33
C PRO A 384 -40.22 -22.26 31.11
#